data_88b28c55956a9a50ea3a5908653e14be
#
_entry.id   88b28c55956a9a50ea3a5908653e14be
#
_cell.length_a   1.000
_cell.length_b   1.000
_cell.length_c   1.000
_cell.angle_alpha   90.00
_cell.angle_beta   90.00
_cell.angle_gamma   90.00
#
_symmetry.space_group_name_H-M   'P 1'
#
loop_
_entity.id
_entity.type
_entity.pdbx_description
1 polymer ?
#
loop_
_entity_poly.entity_id
_entity_poly.type
_entity_poly.pdbx_seq_one_letter_code
_entity_poly.pdbx_strand_id
1 'polypeptide(L)'
;MEVDISGAKVFFTIPIDFPLFGKIQISETLVVSWIVMALITGLCIWLTRDLKIRNISKRQAVAEMIVETANKFVIGNMGEKFRYLIPFVSALFATSVVSNLISLIGLRSPTADLSTEAAWAVVVFIMITTQKIKTNGYLKGFTTPIAVMTPFNVLSELATPISMACRHFGNILSGVVINALIYGSLALASGKLLGLLPGVLGRTLSQIPILDVGVPAVLSVYFDWFSGVMQAFIFCMLTVMYIANAAEEG
;
A
#
# COMPACT_ATOMS: atom_id res chain seq x y z
N MET A 1 26.67 2.32 -10.65
CA MET A 1 25.64 1.93 -9.65
C MET A 1 24.72 0.94 -10.34
N GLU A 2 24.82 -0.34 -9.99
CA GLU A 2 23.88 -1.33 -10.53
C GLU A 2 22.53 -1.09 -9.84
N VAL A 3 21.51 -0.84 -10.63
CA VAL A 3 20.14 -0.73 -10.13
C VAL A 3 19.69 -2.15 -9.82
N ASP A 4 19.63 -2.50 -8.54
CA ASP A 4 19.18 -3.81 -8.08
C ASP A 4 17.65 -3.89 -8.26
N ILE A 5 17.23 -4.44 -9.41
CA ILE A 5 15.83 -4.74 -9.74
C ILE A 5 15.47 -6.16 -9.26
N SER A 6 16.35 -6.83 -8.53
CA SER A 6 16.09 -8.16 -7.99
C SER A 6 14.89 -8.10 -7.04
N GLY A 7 14.09 -9.18 -7.02
CA GLY A 7 12.95 -9.31 -6.13
C GLY A 7 13.35 -9.25 -4.65
N ALA A 8 12.38 -9.42 -3.74
CA ALA A 8 12.64 -9.42 -2.30
C ALA A 8 13.69 -10.50 -1.94
N LYS A 9 14.69 -10.11 -1.16
CA LYS A 9 15.70 -11.06 -0.67
C LYS A 9 15.06 -12.04 0.31
N VAL A 10 15.36 -13.32 0.13
CA VAL A 10 14.92 -14.39 1.06
C VAL A 10 15.98 -14.55 2.14
N PHE A 11 15.64 -14.23 3.39
CA PHE A 11 16.55 -14.38 4.52
C PHE A 11 16.61 -15.81 5.04
N PHE A 12 15.45 -16.46 5.12
CA PHE A 12 15.36 -17.79 5.68
C PHE A 12 14.27 -18.60 4.99
N THR A 13 14.54 -19.90 4.77
CA THR A 13 13.55 -20.82 4.20
C THR A 13 13.26 -21.91 5.24
N ILE A 14 12.03 -21.98 5.70
CA ILE A 14 11.60 -23.03 6.63
C ILE A 14 11.14 -24.23 5.79
N PRO A 15 11.78 -25.40 5.96
CA PRO A 15 11.43 -26.61 5.23
C PRO A 15 10.16 -27.24 5.84
N ILE A 16 9.01 -26.64 5.59
CA ILE A 16 7.72 -27.21 5.94
C ILE A 16 7.08 -27.67 4.63
N ASP A 17 6.97 -28.99 4.45
CA ASP A 17 6.29 -29.54 3.29
C ASP A 17 4.78 -29.35 3.42
N PHE A 18 4.29 -28.20 2.97
CA PHE A 18 2.85 -27.96 2.84
C PHE A 18 2.42 -28.41 1.44
N PRO A 19 1.39 -29.24 1.29
CA PRO A 19 1.04 -29.87 0.00
C PRO A 19 0.64 -28.86 -1.10
N LEU A 20 0.36 -27.60 -0.75
CA LEU A 20 -0.05 -26.56 -1.68
C LEU A 20 1.00 -25.45 -1.88
N PHE A 21 1.85 -25.16 -0.89
CA PHE A 21 2.73 -23.99 -0.88
C PHE A 21 4.23 -24.31 -0.84
N GLY A 22 4.63 -25.57 -0.81
CA GLY A 22 6.03 -25.99 -0.75
C GLY A 22 6.73 -25.47 0.50
N LYS A 23 7.82 -24.71 0.32
CA LYS A 23 8.64 -24.18 1.42
C LYS A 23 8.18 -22.79 1.81
N ILE A 24 8.05 -22.50 3.11
CA ILE A 24 7.79 -21.14 3.60
C ILE A 24 9.07 -20.34 3.55
N GLN A 25 9.07 -19.27 2.76
CA GLN A 25 10.20 -18.35 2.62
C GLN A 25 9.94 -17.09 3.44
N ILE A 26 10.86 -16.77 4.35
CA ILE A 26 10.86 -15.49 5.05
C ILE A 26 11.61 -14.49 4.19
N SER A 27 10.84 -13.65 3.50
CA SER A 27 11.36 -12.58 2.66
C SER A 27 11.61 -11.30 3.44
N GLU A 28 12.43 -10.43 2.90
CA GLU A 28 12.66 -9.08 3.41
C GLU A 28 11.33 -8.31 3.62
N THR A 29 10.42 -8.40 2.66
CA THR A 29 9.09 -7.77 2.72
C THR A 29 8.26 -8.26 3.90
N LEU A 30 8.34 -9.54 4.26
CA LEU A 30 7.63 -10.09 5.41
C LEU A 30 8.19 -9.53 6.73
N VAL A 31 9.51 -9.44 6.86
CA VAL A 31 10.17 -8.88 8.06
C VAL A 31 9.81 -7.40 8.21
N VAL A 32 9.86 -6.63 7.12
CA VAL A 32 9.46 -5.22 7.13
C VAL A 32 7.98 -5.06 7.45
N SER A 33 7.10 -5.96 6.98
CA SER A 33 5.68 -5.96 7.36
C SER A 33 5.50 -6.12 8.88
N TRP A 34 6.27 -6.98 9.53
CA TRP A 34 6.23 -7.13 10.99
C TRP A 34 6.70 -5.87 11.71
N ILE A 35 7.75 -5.19 11.18
CA ILE A 35 8.23 -3.92 11.72
C ILE A 35 7.13 -2.85 11.60
N VAL A 36 6.46 -2.75 10.45
CA VAL A 36 5.35 -1.82 10.22
C VAL A 36 4.20 -2.09 11.20
N MET A 37 3.81 -3.34 11.38
CA MET A 37 2.76 -3.70 12.34
C MET A 37 3.14 -3.36 13.78
N ALA A 38 4.37 -3.64 14.18
CA ALA A 38 4.87 -3.31 15.52
C ALA A 38 4.91 -1.78 15.73
N LEU A 39 5.32 -1.01 14.71
CA LEU A 39 5.37 0.44 14.76
C LEU A 39 3.96 1.05 14.90
N ILE A 40 3.00 0.60 14.08
CA ILE A 40 1.60 1.06 14.14
C ILE A 40 1.00 0.72 15.51
N THR A 41 1.18 -0.52 15.98
CA THR A 41 0.67 -0.97 17.28
C THR A 41 1.28 -0.15 18.42
N GLY A 42 2.59 0.06 18.40
CA GLY A 42 3.29 0.88 19.39
C GLY A 42 2.79 2.33 19.38
N LEU A 43 2.57 2.90 18.19
CA LEU A 43 2.01 4.25 18.05
C LEU A 43 0.59 4.33 18.62
N CYS A 44 -0.26 3.35 18.32
CA CYS A 44 -1.62 3.29 18.85
C CYS A 44 -1.62 3.21 20.38
N ILE A 45 -0.79 2.32 20.97
CA ILE A 45 -0.65 2.21 22.43
C ILE A 45 -0.15 3.53 23.03
N TRP A 46 0.84 4.17 22.41
CA TRP A 46 1.37 5.45 22.88
C TRP A 46 0.35 6.59 22.81
N LEU A 47 -0.46 6.65 21.74
CA LEU A 47 -1.50 7.66 21.57
C LEU A 47 -2.68 7.47 22.53
N THR A 48 -3.05 6.22 22.81
CA THR A 48 -4.21 5.87 23.65
C THR A 48 -3.87 5.75 25.14
N ARG A 49 -2.60 5.89 25.50
CA ARG A 49 -2.18 5.85 26.91
C ARG A 49 -2.68 7.08 27.65
N ASP A 50 -3.28 6.88 28.85
CA ASP A 50 -3.77 7.92 29.74
C ASP A 50 -4.87 8.81 29.15
N LEU A 51 -5.91 8.18 28.58
CA LEU A 51 -7.10 8.89 28.11
C LEU A 51 -7.86 9.52 29.27
N LYS A 52 -8.20 10.81 29.17
CA LYS A 52 -8.90 11.60 30.20
C LYS A 52 -10.14 12.27 29.64
N ILE A 53 -11.19 12.36 30.47
CA ILE A 53 -12.44 13.04 30.09
C ILE A 53 -12.30 14.57 30.23
N ARG A 54 -11.46 15.04 31.18
CA ARG A 54 -11.17 16.47 31.38
C ARG A 54 -9.67 16.71 31.25
N ASN A 55 -9.26 17.86 30.77
CA ASN A 55 -7.89 18.24 30.48
C ASN A 55 -7.24 17.30 29.44
N ILE A 56 -7.87 17.27 28.25
CA ILE A 56 -7.43 16.43 27.13
C ILE A 56 -6.01 16.80 26.71
N SER A 57 -5.13 15.82 26.65
CA SER A 57 -3.76 16.01 26.19
C SER A 57 -3.72 16.19 24.66
N LYS A 58 -2.71 16.89 24.13
CA LYS A 58 -2.52 17.02 22.66
C LYS A 58 -2.45 15.67 21.95
N ARG A 59 -1.88 14.65 22.59
CA ARG A 59 -1.82 13.27 22.07
C ARG A 59 -3.21 12.67 21.91
N GLN A 60 -4.05 12.82 22.92
CA GLN A 60 -5.43 12.33 22.89
C GLN A 60 -6.25 13.06 21.83
N ALA A 61 -6.09 14.38 21.70
CA ALA A 61 -6.77 15.15 20.66
C ALA A 61 -6.42 14.68 19.25
N VAL A 62 -5.15 14.31 19.00
CA VAL A 62 -4.72 13.71 17.73
C VAL A 62 -5.35 12.32 17.52
N ALA A 63 -5.36 11.48 18.56
CA ALA A 63 -6.00 10.16 18.48
C ALA A 63 -7.51 10.27 18.17
N GLU A 64 -8.22 11.15 18.87
CA GLU A 64 -9.65 11.41 18.65
C GLU A 64 -9.91 11.94 17.25
N MET A 65 -9.09 12.86 16.74
CA MET A 65 -9.20 13.39 15.37
C MET A 65 -9.02 12.29 14.31
N ILE A 66 -8.05 11.38 14.51
CA ILE A 66 -7.84 10.24 13.59
C ILE A 66 -9.06 9.33 13.59
N VAL A 67 -9.56 8.97 14.76
CA VAL A 67 -10.73 8.09 14.90
C VAL A 67 -11.98 8.75 14.34
N GLU A 68 -12.19 10.04 14.59
CA GLU A 68 -13.33 10.79 14.06
C GLU A 68 -13.28 10.87 12.53
N THR A 69 -12.09 11.10 11.95
CA THR A 69 -11.90 11.12 10.50
C THR A 69 -12.19 9.76 9.88
N ALA A 70 -11.72 8.67 10.50
CA ALA A 70 -12.00 7.31 10.06
C ALA A 70 -13.51 6.98 10.15
N ASN A 71 -14.17 7.38 11.25
CA ASN A 71 -15.62 7.24 11.42
C ASN A 71 -16.38 7.99 10.32
N LYS A 72 -16.05 9.26 10.09
CA LYS A 72 -16.68 10.07 9.04
C LYS A 72 -16.49 9.46 7.66
N PHE A 73 -15.30 8.94 7.39
CA PHE A 73 -14.98 8.31 6.11
C PHE A 73 -15.83 7.06 5.86
N VAL A 74 -15.86 6.13 6.82
CA VAL A 74 -16.58 4.86 6.63
C VAL A 74 -18.10 5.08 6.71
N ILE A 75 -18.59 5.78 7.73
CA ILE A 75 -20.04 5.98 7.91
C ILE A 75 -20.61 6.87 6.81
N GLY A 76 -19.87 7.89 6.37
CA GLY A 76 -20.31 8.78 5.29
C GLY A 76 -20.47 8.08 3.93
N ASN A 77 -19.70 7.02 3.67
CA ASN A 77 -19.75 6.29 2.40
C ASN A 77 -20.59 5.00 2.45
N MET A 78 -20.74 4.36 3.62
CA MET A 78 -21.39 3.06 3.76
C MET A 78 -22.64 3.09 4.66
N GLY A 79 -22.80 4.15 5.47
CA GLY A 79 -23.86 4.26 6.49
C GLY A 79 -23.51 3.60 7.82
N GLU A 80 -24.34 3.86 8.84
CA GLU A 80 -24.11 3.43 10.24
C GLU A 80 -24.06 1.91 10.41
N LYS A 81 -24.76 1.14 9.59
CA LYS A 81 -24.77 -0.34 9.64
C LYS A 81 -23.39 -0.96 9.47
N PHE A 82 -22.43 -0.25 8.86
CA PHE A 82 -21.07 -0.71 8.59
C PHE A 82 -20.03 -0.20 9.59
N ARG A 83 -20.45 0.35 10.72
CA ARG A 83 -19.56 0.84 11.77
C ARG A 83 -18.53 -0.19 12.24
N TYR A 84 -18.86 -1.48 12.17
CA TYR A 84 -17.93 -2.56 12.52
C TYR A 84 -16.72 -2.70 11.58
N LEU A 85 -16.76 -2.09 10.38
CA LEU A 85 -15.65 -2.08 9.43
C LEU A 85 -14.63 -0.97 9.66
N ILE A 86 -14.93 0.02 10.51
CA ILE A 86 -14.05 1.16 10.78
C ILE A 86 -12.64 0.70 11.20
N PRO A 87 -12.47 -0.24 12.15
CA PRO A 87 -11.14 -0.69 12.55
C PRO A 87 -10.38 -1.35 11.40
N PHE A 88 -11.05 -2.14 10.57
CA PHE A 88 -10.43 -2.81 9.42
C PHE A 88 -9.94 -1.80 8.38
N VAL A 89 -10.80 -0.86 7.96
CA VAL A 89 -10.45 0.15 6.95
C VAL A 89 -9.34 1.07 7.47
N SER A 90 -9.40 1.44 8.76
CA SER A 90 -8.37 2.26 9.40
C SER A 90 -7.02 1.54 9.47
N ALA A 91 -7.02 0.25 9.82
CA ALA A 91 -5.81 -0.57 9.86
C ALA A 91 -5.22 -0.75 8.45
N LEU A 92 -6.05 -1.01 7.45
CA LEU A 92 -5.65 -1.14 6.06
C LEU A 92 -5.00 0.15 5.54
N PHE A 93 -5.62 1.30 5.80
CA PHE A 93 -5.08 2.61 5.43
C PHE A 93 -3.74 2.89 6.14
N ALA A 94 -3.69 2.72 7.46
CA ALA A 94 -2.48 2.97 8.24
C ALA A 94 -1.32 2.06 7.79
N THR A 95 -1.60 0.77 7.58
CA THR A 95 -0.59 -0.20 7.13
C THR A 95 -0.08 0.15 5.73
N SER A 96 -0.96 0.52 4.80
CA SER A 96 -0.59 0.92 3.45
C SER A 96 0.26 2.20 3.45
N VAL A 97 -0.17 3.24 4.18
CA VAL A 97 0.58 4.52 4.27
C VAL A 97 1.94 4.31 4.90
N VAL A 98 2.02 3.62 6.04
CA VAL A 98 3.31 3.41 6.74
C VAL A 98 4.24 2.52 5.91
N SER A 99 3.70 1.50 5.22
CA SER A 99 4.48 0.66 4.30
C SER A 99 5.09 1.46 3.15
N ASN A 100 4.35 2.43 2.61
CA ASN A 100 4.86 3.30 1.55
C ASN A 100 5.89 4.30 2.09
N LEU A 101 5.67 4.86 3.27
CA LEU A 101 6.61 5.81 3.89
C LEU A 101 7.93 5.16 4.33
N ILE A 102 7.94 3.87 4.61
CA ILE A 102 9.15 3.17 5.06
C ILE A 102 10.22 3.09 3.95
N SER A 103 9.80 3.22 2.68
CA SER A 103 10.73 3.32 1.54
C SER A 103 11.63 4.55 1.61
N LEU A 104 11.16 5.64 2.21
CA LEU A 104 11.95 6.87 2.42
C LEU A 104 13.15 6.64 3.37
N ILE A 105 13.09 5.63 4.23
CA ILE A 105 14.17 5.24 5.14
C ILE A 105 15.14 4.25 4.47
N GLY A 106 14.89 3.90 3.21
CA GLY A 106 15.70 2.96 2.43
C GLY A 106 15.38 1.49 2.69
N LEU A 107 14.27 1.18 3.37
CA LEU A 107 13.77 -0.18 3.53
C LEU A 107 12.81 -0.52 2.38
N ARG A 108 12.82 -1.77 1.96
CA ARG A 108 11.92 -2.24 0.90
C ARG A 108 10.48 -2.23 1.39
N SER A 109 9.63 -1.45 0.73
CA SER A 109 8.21 -1.39 1.07
C SER A 109 7.53 -2.76 0.88
N PRO A 110 6.76 -3.25 1.85
CA PRO A 110 5.91 -4.45 1.69
C PRO A 110 4.93 -4.34 0.52
N THR A 111 4.45 -3.15 0.20
CA THR A 111 3.52 -2.87 -0.90
C THR A 111 4.20 -2.92 -2.28
N ALA A 112 5.53 -2.96 -2.34
CA ALA A 112 6.30 -3.23 -3.56
C ALA A 112 6.32 -4.73 -3.92
N ASP A 113 5.65 -5.59 -3.15
CA ASP A 113 5.54 -7.02 -3.42
C ASP A 113 4.10 -7.36 -3.79
N LEU A 114 3.92 -7.92 -4.99
CA LEU A 114 2.60 -8.30 -5.51
C LEU A 114 1.88 -9.31 -4.61
N SER A 115 2.60 -10.17 -3.90
CA SER A 115 2.01 -11.14 -2.98
C SER A 115 1.29 -10.48 -1.82
N THR A 116 1.83 -9.40 -1.28
CA THR A 116 1.22 -8.60 -0.21
C THR A 116 -0.06 -7.92 -0.69
N GLU A 117 0.01 -7.28 -1.85
CA GLU A 117 -1.15 -6.59 -2.45
C GLU A 117 -2.25 -7.56 -2.85
N ALA A 118 -1.88 -8.70 -3.41
CA ALA A 118 -2.83 -9.77 -3.74
C ALA A 118 -3.51 -10.33 -2.49
N ALA A 119 -2.78 -10.51 -1.39
CA ALA A 119 -3.35 -10.97 -0.13
C ALA A 119 -4.39 -9.98 0.42
N TRP A 120 -4.11 -8.68 0.40
CA TRP A 120 -5.07 -7.65 0.81
C TRP A 120 -6.30 -7.61 -0.10
N ALA A 121 -6.10 -7.68 -1.42
CA ALA A 121 -7.19 -7.71 -2.38
C ALA A 121 -8.07 -8.95 -2.22
N VAL A 122 -7.50 -10.11 -1.92
CA VAL A 122 -8.26 -11.35 -1.64
C VAL A 122 -9.10 -11.22 -0.37
N VAL A 123 -8.56 -10.62 0.70
CA VAL A 123 -9.34 -10.36 1.93
C VAL A 123 -10.52 -9.44 1.63
N VAL A 124 -10.30 -8.35 0.91
CA VAL A 124 -11.37 -7.43 0.50
C VAL A 124 -12.40 -8.14 -0.38
N PHE A 125 -11.98 -8.97 -1.32
CA PHE A 125 -12.87 -9.77 -2.16
C PHE A 125 -13.75 -10.72 -1.35
N ILE A 126 -13.19 -11.42 -0.37
CA ILE A 126 -13.96 -12.28 0.53
C ILE A 126 -15.01 -11.46 1.28
N MET A 127 -14.69 -10.23 1.70
CA MET A 127 -15.63 -9.35 2.40
C MET A 127 -16.76 -8.89 1.47
N ILE A 128 -16.44 -8.50 0.24
CA ILE A 128 -17.42 -8.09 -0.79
C ILE A 128 -18.37 -9.26 -1.07
N THR A 129 -17.82 -10.43 -1.39
CA THR A 129 -18.60 -11.64 -1.71
C THR A 129 -19.47 -12.07 -0.53
N THR A 130 -18.93 -12.02 0.69
CA THR A 130 -19.69 -12.34 1.90
C THR A 130 -20.85 -11.37 2.10
N GLN A 131 -20.63 -10.08 1.86
CA GLN A 131 -21.68 -9.08 1.97
C GLN A 131 -22.76 -9.29 0.89
N LYS A 132 -22.37 -9.55 -0.33
CA LYS A 132 -23.28 -9.84 -1.45
C LYS A 132 -24.17 -11.07 -1.19
N ILE A 133 -23.57 -12.13 -0.65
CA ILE A 133 -24.30 -13.35 -0.26
C ILE A 133 -25.30 -13.06 0.88
N LYS A 134 -24.91 -12.23 1.85
CA LYS A 134 -25.80 -11.86 2.96
C LYS A 134 -27.00 -11.04 2.50
N THR A 135 -26.82 -10.17 1.51
CA THR A 135 -27.84 -9.27 1.01
C THR A 135 -28.80 -9.96 0.04
N ASN A 136 -28.28 -10.68 -0.95
CA ASN A 136 -29.06 -11.22 -2.08
C ASN A 136 -29.26 -12.73 -2.04
N GLY A 137 -28.57 -13.44 -1.15
CA GLY A 137 -28.50 -14.89 -1.15
C GLY A 137 -27.54 -15.42 -2.22
N TYR A 138 -27.12 -16.68 -2.06
CA TYR A 138 -26.02 -17.29 -2.84
C TYR A 138 -26.24 -17.28 -4.36
N LEU A 139 -27.47 -17.58 -4.82
CA LEU A 139 -27.76 -17.68 -6.25
C LEU A 139 -28.15 -16.34 -6.89
N LYS A 140 -28.97 -15.55 -6.21
CA LYS A 140 -29.42 -14.27 -6.76
C LYS A 140 -28.30 -13.26 -6.94
N GLY A 141 -27.33 -13.19 -6.03
CA GLY A 141 -26.21 -12.26 -6.13
C GLY A 141 -25.36 -12.40 -7.39
N PHE A 142 -25.33 -13.58 -8.01
CA PHE A 142 -24.55 -13.84 -9.23
C PHE A 142 -25.41 -13.88 -10.49
N THR A 143 -26.71 -14.11 -10.39
CA THR A 143 -27.61 -14.33 -11.52
C THR A 143 -28.45 -13.10 -11.91
N THR A 144 -28.46 -12.06 -11.09
CA THR A 144 -29.16 -10.81 -11.40
C THR A 144 -28.34 -9.93 -12.34
N PRO A 145 -28.98 -9.17 -13.26
CA PRO A 145 -30.42 -9.13 -13.59
C PRO A 145 -30.88 -10.27 -14.48
N ILE A 146 -30.01 -10.96 -15.22
CA ILE A 146 -30.36 -12.03 -16.16
C ILE A 146 -29.39 -13.20 -15.99
N ALA A 147 -29.90 -14.42 -15.85
CA ALA A 147 -29.10 -15.63 -15.64
C ALA A 147 -28.02 -15.86 -16.72
N VAL A 148 -28.25 -15.43 -17.97
CA VAL A 148 -27.28 -15.51 -19.07
C VAL A 148 -26.03 -14.64 -18.80
N MET A 149 -26.12 -13.61 -17.98
CA MET A 149 -24.99 -12.73 -17.62
C MET A 149 -24.13 -13.28 -16.47
N THR A 150 -24.51 -14.38 -15.84
CA THR A 150 -23.75 -14.99 -14.74
C THR A 150 -22.25 -15.13 -15.01
N PRO A 151 -21.79 -15.66 -16.17
CA PRO A 151 -20.35 -15.78 -16.42
C PRO A 151 -19.63 -14.43 -16.46
N PHE A 152 -20.28 -13.37 -16.97
CA PHE A 152 -19.72 -12.02 -16.98
C PHE A 152 -19.68 -11.40 -15.58
N ASN A 153 -20.70 -11.65 -14.77
CA ASN A 153 -20.74 -11.18 -13.38
C ASN A 153 -19.63 -11.83 -12.54
N VAL A 154 -19.45 -13.15 -12.68
CA VAL A 154 -18.35 -13.87 -12.01
C VAL A 154 -16.98 -13.36 -12.49
N LEU A 155 -16.81 -13.14 -13.79
CA LEU A 155 -15.57 -12.60 -14.34
C LEU A 155 -15.29 -11.20 -13.82
N SER A 156 -16.30 -10.33 -13.75
CA SER A 156 -16.19 -8.97 -13.19
C SER A 156 -15.80 -8.99 -11.72
N GLU A 157 -16.38 -9.90 -10.94
CA GLU A 157 -16.03 -10.04 -9.52
C GLU A 157 -14.60 -10.51 -9.30
N LEU A 158 -14.10 -11.43 -10.11
CA LEU A 158 -12.70 -11.87 -10.08
C LEU A 158 -11.74 -10.80 -10.59
N ALA A 159 -12.17 -10.00 -11.58
CA ALA A 159 -11.36 -8.91 -12.12
C ALA A 159 -11.14 -7.77 -11.09
N THR A 160 -12.09 -7.54 -10.19
CA THR A 160 -12.03 -6.46 -9.20
C THR A 160 -10.81 -6.58 -8.28
N PRO A 161 -10.56 -7.69 -7.53
CA PRO A 161 -9.40 -7.80 -6.67
C PRO A 161 -8.08 -7.80 -7.46
N ILE A 162 -8.07 -8.39 -8.64
CA ILE A 162 -6.89 -8.38 -9.53
C ILE A 162 -6.57 -6.93 -9.93
N SER A 163 -7.57 -6.17 -10.36
CA SER A 163 -7.40 -4.76 -10.73
C SER A 163 -6.90 -3.90 -9.55
N MET A 164 -7.43 -4.14 -8.35
CA MET A 164 -7.00 -3.42 -7.14
C MET A 164 -5.54 -3.71 -6.79
N ALA A 165 -5.15 -4.99 -6.78
CA ALA A 165 -3.78 -5.41 -6.49
C ALA A 165 -2.79 -4.89 -7.55
N CYS A 166 -3.10 -5.06 -8.83
CA CYS A 166 -2.26 -4.60 -9.92
C CYS A 166 -2.11 -3.07 -9.95
N ARG A 167 -3.15 -2.33 -9.60
CA ARG A 167 -3.10 -0.87 -9.55
C ARG A 167 -2.14 -0.39 -8.46
N HIS A 168 -2.26 -0.92 -7.25
CA HIS A 168 -1.41 -0.53 -6.13
C HIS A 168 0.04 -0.94 -6.38
N PHE A 169 0.27 -2.21 -6.67
CA PHE A 169 1.59 -2.73 -7.02
C PHE A 169 2.24 -1.99 -8.20
N GLY A 170 1.48 -1.79 -9.29
CA GLY A 170 1.98 -1.13 -10.49
C GLY A 170 2.39 0.32 -10.26
N ASN A 171 1.67 1.06 -9.42
CA ASN A 171 2.03 2.42 -9.05
C ASN A 171 3.37 2.48 -8.31
N ILE A 172 3.55 1.61 -7.30
CA ILE A 172 4.78 1.56 -6.51
C ILE A 172 5.96 1.06 -7.35
N LEU A 173 5.76 -0.01 -8.13
CA LEU A 173 6.81 -0.55 -9.01
C LEU A 173 7.24 0.49 -10.05
N SER A 174 6.28 1.21 -10.66
CA SER A 174 6.59 2.28 -11.61
C SER A 174 7.43 3.37 -10.96
N GLY A 175 7.07 3.79 -9.74
CA GLY A 175 7.82 4.79 -8.98
C GLY A 175 9.28 4.34 -8.73
N VAL A 176 9.46 3.10 -8.29
CA VAL A 176 10.80 2.53 -8.06
C VAL A 176 11.63 2.50 -9.35
N VAL A 177 11.06 2.03 -10.46
CA VAL A 177 11.75 1.93 -11.75
C VAL A 177 12.08 3.32 -12.31
N ILE A 178 11.12 4.26 -12.28
CA ILE A 178 11.33 5.62 -12.77
C ILE A 178 12.42 6.32 -11.96
N ASN A 179 12.36 6.24 -10.63
CA ASN A 179 13.38 6.81 -9.76
C ASN A 179 14.76 6.22 -10.09
N ALA A 180 14.88 4.92 -10.21
CA ALA A 180 16.12 4.24 -10.54
C ALA A 180 16.71 4.69 -11.89
N LEU A 181 15.87 4.83 -12.91
CA LEU A 181 16.29 5.32 -14.23
C LEU A 181 16.74 6.79 -14.19
N ILE A 182 16.04 7.62 -13.43
CA ILE A 182 16.37 9.05 -13.28
C ILE A 182 17.71 9.19 -12.54
N TYR A 183 17.89 8.48 -11.42
CA TYR A 183 19.17 8.45 -10.71
C TYR A 183 20.33 8.05 -11.63
N GLY A 184 20.18 6.96 -12.39
CA GLY A 184 21.20 6.52 -13.33
C GLY A 184 21.48 7.55 -14.44
N SER A 185 20.47 8.18 -14.98
CA SER A 185 20.58 9.19 -16.03
C SER A 185 21.23 10.47 -15.52
N LEU A 186 20.86 10.94 -14.34
CA LEU A 186 21.41 12.15 -13.73
C LEU A 186 22.86 11.96 -13.28
N ALA A 187 23.23 10.77 -12.79
CA ALA A 187 24.61 10.43 -12.49
C ALA A 187 25.49 10.53 -13.73
N LEU A 188 25.04 9.95 -14.85
CA LEU A 188 25.73 10.04 -16.14
C LEU A 188 25.81 11.47 -16.67
N ALA A 189 24.72 12.24 -16.58
CA ALA A 189 24.68 13.63 -17.00
C ALA A 189 25.61 14.51 -16.15
N SER A 190 25.59 14.32 -14.83
CA SER A 190 26.47 15.00 -13.88
C SER A 190 27.94 14.75 -14.21
N GLY A 191 28.31 13.48 -14.40
CA GLY A 191 29.68 13.09 -14.76
C GLY A 191 30.13 13.73 -16.07
N LYS A 192 29.30 13.74 -17.11
CA LYS A 192 29.62 14.38 -18.39
C LYS A 192 29.72 15.90 -18.28
N LEU A 193 28.77 16.55 -17.58
CA LEU A 193 28.72 18.02 -17.45
C LEU A 193 29.94 18.55 -16.67
N LEU A 194 30.29 17.89 -15.58
CA LEU A 194 31.40 18.26 -14.72
C LEU A 194 32.77 17.85 -15.33
N GLY A 195 32.77 16.80 -16.15
CA GLY A 195 33.95 16.38 -16.89
C GLY A 195 34.39 17.37 -18.00
N LEU A 196 33.50 18.29 -18.40
CA LEU A 196 33.83 19.39 -19.34
C LEU A 196 34.69 20.49 -18.69
N LEU A 197 34.78 20.53 -17.35
CA LEU A 197 35.62 21.49 -16.66
C LEU A 197 37.12 21.10 -16.83
N PRO A 198 38.02 22.08 -17.21
CA PRO A 198 39.44 21.81 -17.42
C PRO A 198 40.17 21.54 -16.10
N GLY A 199 41.12 20.61 -16.15
CA GLY A 199 42.05 20.34 -15.04
C GLY A 199 41.60 19.29 -14.02
N VAL A 200 42.27 19.30 -12.86
CA VAL A 200 42.03 18.34 -11.76
C VAL A 200 40.63 18.50 -11.17
N LEU A 201 40.09 19.72 -11.17
CA LEU A 201 38.74 20.02 -10.67
C LEU A 201 37.65 19.26 -11.45
N GLY A 202 37.77 19.17 -12.76
CA GLY A 202 36.80 18.41 -13.58
C GLY A 202 36.82 16.91 -13.27
N ARG A 203 38.02 16.34 -13.03
CA ARG A 203 38.17 14.91 -12.70
C ARG A 203 37.62 14.54 -11.31
N THR A 204 37.81 15.39 -10.33
CA THR A 204 37.29 15.14 -8.96
C THR A 204 35.79 15.41 -8.87
N LEU A 205 35.29 16.46 -9.48
CA LEU A 205 33.87 16.82 -9.47
C LEU A 205 33.01 15.86 -10.31
N SER A 206 33.57 15.31 -11.42
CA SER A 206 32.85 14.33 -12.25
C SER A 206 32.57 12.99 -11.53
N GLN A 207 33.23 12.72 -10.43
CA GLN A 207 32.94 11.57 -9.57
C GLN A 207 31.83 11.81 -8.56
N ILE A 208 31.43 13.07 -8.37
CA ILE A 208 30.36 13.45 -7.43
C ILE A 208 29.08 13.68 -8.24
N PRO A 209 28.04 12.85 -8.06
CA PRO A 209 26.76 13.01 -8.75
C PRO A 209 25.94 14.14 -8.15
N ILE A 210 26.35 15.39 -8.37
CA ILE A 210 25.72 16.60 -7.76
C ILE A 210 24.25 16.71 -8.14
N LEU A 211 23.88 16.32 -9.35
CA LEU A 211 22.49 16.35 -9.81
C LEU A 211 21.62 15.30 -9.13
N ASP A 212 22.21 14.24 -8.55
CA ASP A 212 21.46 13.21 -7.81
C ASP A 212 21.00 13.67 -6.42
N VAL A 213 21.51 14.79 -5.93
CA VAL A 213 21.14 15.28 -4.60
C VAL A 213 19.84 16.10 -4.59
N GLY A 214 19.55 16.84 -5.66
CA GLY A 214 18.40 17.75 -5.70
C GLY A 214 17.16 17.20 -6.38
N VAL A 215 17.28 16.85 -7.66
CA VAL A 215 16.11 16.43 -8.46
C VAL A 215 15.49 15.11 -7.97
N PRO A 216 16.27 14.05 -7.68
CA PRO A 216 15.71 12.81 -7.17
C PRO A 216 15.04 12.96 -5.81
N ALA A 217 15.54 13.82 -4.92
CA ALA A 217 14.89 14.05 -3.62
C ALA A 217 13.47 14.61 -3.77
N VAL A 218 13.26 15.53 -4.72
CA VAL A 218 11.92 16.06 -5.04
C VAL A 218 11.03 14.98 -5.64
N LEU A 219 11.59 14.14 -6.51
CA LEU A 219 10.85 13.03 -7.14
C LEU A 219 10.48 11.95 -6.13
N SER A 220 11.36 11.62 -5.17
CA SER A 220 11.04 10.70 -4.08
C SER A 220 9.87 11.21 -3.24
N VAL A 221 9.83 12.51 -2.91
CA VAL A 221 8.67 13.10 -2.22
C VAL A 221 7.39 12.90 -3.03
N TYR A 222 7.43 13.05 -4.33
CA TYR A 222 6.25 12.85 -5.18
C TYR A 222 5.86 11.36 -5.27
N PHE A 223 6.79 10.48 -5.63
CA PHE A 223 6.46 9.06 -5.87
C PHE A 223 6.25 8.27 -4.59
N ASP A 224 7.10 8.45 -3.58
CA ASP A 224 7.06 7.65 -2.37
C ASP A 224 6.02 8.18 -1.38
N TRP A 225 5.94 9.49 -1.20
CA TRP A 225 5.01 10.07 -0.24
C TRP A 225 3.64 10.37 -0.85
N PHE A 226 3.58 11.28 -1.84
CA PHE A 226 2.29 11.74 -2.38
C PHE A 226 1.55 10.61 -3.11
N SER A 227 2.21 9.97 -4.06
CA SER A 227 1.59 8.89 -4.86
C SER A 227 1.26 7.68 -3.97
N GLY A 228 2.13 7.31 -3.02
CA GLY A 228 1.91 6.23 -2.08
C GLY A 228 0.70 6.48 -1.15
N VAL A 229 0.58 7.69 -0.59
CA VAL A 229 -0.57 8.06 0.26
C VAL A 229 -1.87 8.12 -0.55
N MET A 230 -1.82 8.70 -1.75
CA MET A 230 -2.99 8.73 -2.64
C MET A 230 -3.44 7.32 -3.04
N GLN A 231 -2.51 6.42 -3.29
CA GLN A 231 -2.83 5.05 -3.65
C GLN A 231 -3.45 4.27 -2.47
N ALA A 232 -2.93 4.47 -1.25
CA ALA A 232 -3.54 3.93 -0.03
C ALA A 232 -4.98 4.42 0.15
N PHE A 233 -5.22 5.71 -0.09
CA PHE A 233 -6.55 6.30 -0.03
C PHE A 233 -7.49 5.69 -1.09
N ILE A 234 -7.03 5.58 -2.34
CA ILE A 234 -7.82 4.99 -3.44
C ILE A 234 -8.17 3.54 -3.12
N PHE A 235 -7.22 2.75 -2.61
CA PHE A 235 -7.47 1.35 -2.24
C PHE A 235 -8.54 1.24 -1.16
N CYS A 236 -8.46 2.03 -0.10
CA CYS A 236 -9.46 2.07 0.97
C CYS A 236 -10.82 2.57 0.47
N MET A 237 -10.85 3.60 -0.38
CA MET A 237 -12.08 4.12 -0.96
C MET A 237 -12.78 3.08 -1.83
N LEU A 238 -12.04 2.38 -2.69
CA LEU A 238 -12.58 1.30 -3.51
C LEU A 238 -13.10 0.15 -2.64
N THR A 239 -12.37 -0.23 -1.58
CA THR A 239 -12.81 -1.25 -0.62
C THR A 239 -14.16 -0.88 0.00
N VAL A 240 -14.29 0.34 0.50
CA VAL A 240 -15.51 0.87 1.11
C VAL A 240 -16.65 0.89 0.10
N MET A 241 -16.43 1.42 -1.10
CA MET A 241 -17.45 1.53 -2.14
C MET A 241 -17.93 0.17 -2.64
N TYR A 242 -17.02 -0.78 -2.88
CA TYR A 242 -17.43 -2.12 -3.35
C TYR A 242 -18.23 -2.90 -2.30
N ILE A 243 -17.87 -2.77 -1.01
CA ILE A 243 -18.63 -3.41 0.06
C ILE A 243 -20.01 -2.73 0.23
N ALA A 244 -20.08 -1.39 0.09
CA ALA A 244 -21.35 -0.65 0.14
C ALA A 244 -22.26 -1.06 -1.01
N ASN A 245 -21.77 -1.06 -2.25
CA ASN A 245 -22.52 -1.47 -3.43
C ASN A 245 -23.03 -2.92 -3.31
N ALA A 246 -22.19 -3.84 -2.82
CA ALA A 246 -22.61 -5.22 -2.56
C ALA A 246 -23.75 -5.36 -1.53
N ALA A 247 -23.97 -4.32 -0.72
CA ALA A 247 -25.05 -4.27 0.24
C ALA A 247 -26.33 -3.58 -0.28
N GLU A 248 -26.22 -2.79 -1.36
CA GLU A 248 -27.35 -2.04 -1.96
C GLU A 248 -27.98 -2.79 -3.13
N GLU A 249 -27.26 -3.70 -3.78
CA GLU A 249 -27.75 -4.51 -4.92
C GLU A 249 -28.87 -5.51 -4.56
N GLY A 250 -29.42 -5.47 -3.37
CA GLY A 250 -30.57 -6.22 -2.85
C GLY A 250 -31.79 -5.36 -2.69
#